data_ad468e5e9a11d7f8f2eab021efa4a066
#
_entry.id   ad468e5e9a11d7f8f2eab021efa4a066
#
_cell.length_a   1.000
_cell.length_b   1.000
_cell.length_c   1.000
_cell.angle_alpha   90.00
_cell.angle_beta   90.00
_cell.angle_gamma   90.00
#
_symmetry.space_group_name_H-M   'P 1'
#
loop_
_entity.id
_entity.type
_entity.pdbx_description
1 polymer ?
#
loop_
_entity_poly.entity_id
_entity_poly.type
_entity_poly.pdbx_seq_one_letter_code
_entity_poly.pdbx_strand_id
1 'polypeptide(L)'
;METRVALIGIIVEQESSAAALNALLHEYGSYIIGRMGLPYRERGVNIISVVLDAPQDKIAALSGKIGRLPGVSAKTQYSNVISREGENQ
;
A
#
# COMPACT_ATOMS: atom_id res chain seq x y z
N MET A 1 4.39 -2.09 20.69
CA MET A 1 4.81 -2.29 19.30
C MET A 1 4.89 -0.94 18.58
N GLU A 2 5.97 -0.74 17.87
CA GLU A 2 6.15 0.51 17.13
C GLU A 2 5.50 0.40 15.76
N THR A 3 4.72 1.40 15.40
CA THR A 3 4.11 1.48 14.08
C THR A 3 4.48 2.80 13.43
N ARG A 4 4.38 2.83 12.13
CA ARG A 4 4.71 4.00 11.34
C ARG A 4 3.64 4.21 10.28
N VAL A 5 3.31 5.47 10.04
CA VAL A 5 2.40 5.82 8.96
C VAL A 5 3.18 5.82 7.65
N ALA A 6 2.60 5.24 6.63
CA ALA A 6 3.22 5.20 5.30
C ALA A 6 2.17 5.31 4.21
N LEU A 7 2.62 5.76 3.06
CA LEU A 7 1.81 5.86 1.86
C LEU A 7 2.46 5.02 0.79
N ILE A 8 1.69 4.08 0.21
CA ILE A 8 2.17 3.30 -0.92
C ILE A 8 1.46 3.78 -2.17
N GLY A 9 2.23 4.29 -3.12
CA GLY A 9 1.71 4.65 -4.44
C GLY A 9 1.87 3.46 -5.38
N ILE A 10 0.80 3.09 -6.06
CA ILE A 10 0.76 1.88 -6.88
C ILE A 10 0.26 2.25 -8.27
N ILE A 11 0.98 1.79 -9.29
CA ILE A 11 0.55 1.93 -10.69
C ILE A 11 0.33 0.54 -11.24
N VAL A 12 -0.87 0.26 -11.72
CA VAL A 12 -1.23 -1.02 -12.30
C VAL A 12 -1.37 -0.84 -13.81
N GLU A 13 -0.45 -1.44 -14.56
CA GLU A 13 -0.45 -1.38 -16.03
C GLU A 13 -1.04 -2.64 -16.65
N GLN A 14 -1.25 -3.67 -15.86
CA GLN A 14 -1.78 -4.95 -16.33
C GLN A 14 -3.00 -5.32 -15.53
N GLU A 15 -4.17 -5.24 -16.16
CA GLU A 15 -5.43 -5.44 -15.49
C GLU A 15 -5.57 -6.83 -14.86
N SER A 16 -4.92 -7.84 -15.45
CA SER A 16 -4.99 -9.19 -14.92
C SER A 16 -4.39 -9.32 -13.51
N SER A 17 -3.63 -8.33 -13.05
CA SER A 17 -3.07 -8.33 -11.69
C SER A 17 -4.01 -7.73 -10.66
N ALA A 18 -5.15 -7.19 -11.07
CA ALA A 18 -6.06 -6.48 -10.15
C ALA A 18 -6.58 -7.39 -9.04
N ALA A 19 -6.96 -8.61 -9.38
CA ALA A 19 -7.48 -9.53 -8.36
C ALA A 19 -6.45 -9.88 -7.30
N ALA A 20 -5.21 -10.14 -7.72
CA ALA A 20 -4.13 -10.45 -6.78
C ALA A 20 -3.80 -9.25 -5.90
N LEU A 21 -3.81 -8.04 -6.50
CA LEU A 21 -3.57 -6.82 -5.75
C LEU A 21 -4.65 -6.62 -4.68
N ASN A 22 -5.91 -6.78 -5.06
CA ASN A 22 -7.01 -6.62 -4.11
C ASN A 22 -6.94 -7.65 -2.99
N ALA A 23 -6.53 -8.87 -3.29
CA ALA A 23 -6.34 -9.90 -2.26
C ALA A 23 -5.26 -9.52 -1.26
N LEU A 24 -4.15 -8.96 -1.75
CA LEU A 24 -3.08 -8.47 -0.87
C LEU A 24 -3.56 -7.33 0.03
N LEU A 25 -4.29 -6.38 -0.55
CA LEU A 25 -4.80 -5.26 0.24
C LEU A 25 -5.80 -5.72 1.28
N HIS A 26 -6.60 -6.74 0.96
CA HIS A 26 -7.51 -7.33 1.92
C HIS A 26 -6.77 -8.02 3.06
N GLU A 27 -5.72 -8.77 2.73
CA GLU A 27 -4.90 -9.47 3.72
C GLU A 27 -4.29 -8.50 4.73
N TYR A 28 -3.90 -7.32 4.29
CA TYR A 28 -3.29 -6.30 5.15
C TYR A 28 -4.30 -5.25 5.61
N GLY A 29 -5.60 -5.54 5.44
CA GLY A 29 -6.65 -4.55 5.68
C GLY A 29 -6.67 -3.97 7.08
N SER A 30 -6.27 -4.75 8.10
CA SER A 30 -6.27 -4.24 9.47
C SER A 30 -5.27 -3.10 9.69
N TYR A 31 -4.28 -2.98 8.81
CA TYR A 31 -3.29 -1.91 8.90
C TYR A 31 -3.64 -0.70 8.04
N ILE A 32 -4.58 -0.86 7.10
CA ILE A 32 -4.90 0.18 6.13
C ILE A 32 -5.86 1.17 6.73
N ILE A 33 -5.48 2.46 6.72
CA ILE A 33 -6.30 3.55 7.20
C ILE A 33 -7.26 4.03 6.12
N GLY A 34 -6.80 4.02 4.87
CA GLY A 34 -7.62 4.45 3.75
C GLY A 34 -6.93 4.14 2.43
N ARG A 35 -7.72 4.16 1.37
CA ARG A 35 -7.18 3.94 0.03
C ARG A 35 -8.01 4.73 -0.97
N MET A 36 -7.37 5.11 -2.07
CA MET A 36 -8.03 5.83 -3.14
C MET A 36 -7.54 5.25 -4.47
N GLY A 37 -8.46 4.99 -5.37
CA GLY A 37 -8.13 4.50 -6.69
C GLY A 37 -8.62 5.44 -7.76
N LEU A 38 -7.81 5.63 -8.79
CA LEU A 38 -8.14 6.46 -9.93
C LEU A 38 -7.81 5.69 -11.21
N PRO A 39 -8.84 5.14 -11.89
CA PRO A 39 -8.59 4.53 -13.18
C PRO A 39 -8.34 5.63 -14.23
N TYR A 40 -7.23 5.52 -14.93
CA TYR A 40 -6.89 6.49 -15.97
C TYR A 40 -6.89 5.79 -17.32
N ARG A 41 -8.05 5.75 -17.91
CA ARG A 41 -8.31 4.94 -19.11
C ARG A 41 -7.52 5.41 -20.34
N GLU A 42 -7.26 6.70 -20.43
CA GLU A 42 -6.51 7.26 -21.56
C GLU A 42 -5.13 6.65 -21.70
N ARG A 43 -4.54 6.23 -20.60
CA ARG A 43 -3.21 5.61 -20.60
C ARG A 43 -3.26 4.13 -20.23
N GLY A 44 -4.45 3.58 -20.01
CA GLY A 44 -4.59 2.17 -19.70
C GLY A 44 -4.01 1.77 -18.36
N VAL A 45 -3.98 2.67 -17.38
CA VAL A 45 -3.42 2.39 -16.06
C VAL A 45 -4.42 2.69 -14.97
N ASN A 46 -4.27 2.00 -13.84
CA ASN A 46 -4.98 2.33 -12.61
C ASN A 46 -3.96 2.84 -11.60
N ILE A 47 -4.29 3.95 -10.95
CA ILE A 47 -3.43 4.58 -9.96
C ILE A 47 -4.09 4.40 -8.60
N ILE A 48 -3.37 3.81 -7.65
CA ILE A 48 -3.93 3.51 -6.34
C ILE A 48 -2.99 4.07 -5.27
N SER A 49 -3.58 4.75 -4.30
CA SER A 49 -2.86 5.21 -3.11
C SER A 49 -3.40 4.45 -1.92
N VAL A 50 -2.50 3.92 -1.11
CA VAL A 50 -2.88 3.20 0.11
C VAL A 50 -2.14 3.84 1.28
N VAL A 51 -2.90 4.25 2.29
CA VAL A 51 -2.34 4.81 3.52
C VAL A 51 -2.49 3.78 4.61
N LEU A 52 -1.40 3.52 5.33
CA LEU A 52 -1.43 2.53 6.38
C LEU A 52 -0.60 2.96 7.58
N ASP A 53 -0.93 2.38 8.72
CA ASP A 53 -0.20 2.55 9.97
C ASP A 53 0.11 1.14 10.46
N ALA A 54 1.37 0.77 10.41
CA ALA A 54 1.77 -0.62 10.65
C ALA A 54 3.23 -0.70 11.08
N PRO A 55 3.63 -1.85 11.66
CA PRO A 55 5.05 -2.09 11.86
C PRO A 55 5.79 -2.02 10.54
N GLN A 56 7.00 -1.50 10.56
CA GLN A 56 7.75 -1.26 9.33
C GLN A 56 7.97 -2.52 8.50
N ASP A 57 8.17 -3.68 9.15
CA ASP A 57 8.35 -4.93 8.43
C ASP A 57 7.09 -5.32 7.65
N LYS A 58 5.90 -4.99 8.16
CA LYS A 58 4.65 -5.27 7.47
C LYS A 58 4.46 -4.35 6.26
N ILE A 59 4.85 -3.08 6.41
CA ILE A 59 4.79 -2.13 5.28
C ILE A 59 5.72 -2.60 4.17
N ALA A 60 6.94 -2.95 4.51
CA ALA A 60 7.92 -3.41 3.52
C ALA A 60 7.46 -4.71 2.85
N ALA A 61 6.87 -5.62 3.64
CA ALA A 61 6.37 -6.89 3.09
C ALA A 61 5.25 -6.66 2.08
N LEU A 62 4.30 -5.80 2.44
CA LEU A 62 3.18 -5.48 1.53
C LEU A 62 3.69 -4.83 0.26
N SER A 63 4.52 -3.82 0.38
CA SER A 63 5.07 -3.10 -0.77
C SER A 63 5.84 -4.05 -1.69
N GLY A 64 6.65 -4.95 -1.10
CA GLY A 64 7.40 -5.92 -1.87
C GLY A 64 6.52 -6.90 -2.61
N LYS A 65 5.46 -7.39 -1.96
CA LYS A 65 4.51 -8.31 -2.59
C LYS A 65 3.77 -7.65 -3.75
N ILE A 66 3.36 -6.39 -3.55
CA ILE A 66 2.68 -5.64 -4.61
C ILE A 66 3.60 -5.44 -5.80
N GLY A 67 4.84 -5.05 -5.54
CA GLY A 67 5.79 -4.77 -6.61
C GLY A 67 6.20 -6.00 -7.42
N ARG A 68 5.94 -7.20 -6.91
CA ARG A 68 6.22 -8.42 -7.64
C ARG A 68 5.09 -8.88 -8.56
N LEU A 69 3.94 -8.23 -8.49
CA LEU A 69 2.82 -8.58 -9.38
C LEU A 69 3.14 -8.10 -10.80
N PRO A 70 2.77 -8.90 -11.82
CA PRO A 70 3.04 -8.51 -13.21
C PRO A 70 2.40 -7.17 -13.58
N GLY A 71 3.17 -6.28 -14.17
CA GLY A 71 2.69 -4.98 -14.63
C GLY A 71 2.30 -4.03 -13.52
N VAL A 72 2.79 -4.25 -12.30
CA VAL A 72 2.48 -3.41 -11.14
C VAL A 72 3.77 -2.85 -10.59
N SER A 73 3.79 -1.54 -10.32
CA SER A 73 4.89 -0.89 -9.63
C SER A 73 4.39 -0.25 -8.36
N ALA A 74 5.24 -0.21 -7.35
CA ALA A 74 4.88 0.35 -6.05
C ALA A 74 6.05 1.13 -5.48
N LYS A 75 5.74 2.26 -4.88
CA LYS A 75 6.71 3.07 -4.15
C LYS A 75 6.12 3.43 -2.80
N THR A 76 6.93 3.31 -1.76
CA THR A 76 6.49 3.61 -0.41
C THR A 76 7.16 4.89 0.06
N GLN A 77 6.35 5.76 0.64
CA GLN A 77 6.84 6.94 1.33
C GLN A 77 6.53 6.78 2.81
N TYR A 78 7.55 6.79 3.64
CA TYR A 78 7.40 6.67 5.08
C TYR A 78 7.28 8.05 5.70
N SER A 79 6.34 8.17 6.63
CA SER A 79 6.22 9.36 7.45
C SER A 79 7.28 9.32 8.55
N ASN A 80 7.64 10.50 9.06
CA ASN A 80 8.46 10.58 10.26
C ASN A 80 7.63 10.38 11.52
N VAL A 81 6.31 10.27 11.38
CA VAL A 81 5.42 10.05 12.52
C VAL A 81 5.47 8.59 12.91
N ILE A 82 5.86 8.33 14.14
CA ILE A 82 6.00 6.98 14.67
C ILE A 82 5.20 6.92 15.97
N SER A 83 4.36 5.88 16.09
CA SER A 83 3.59 5.63 17.30
C SER A 83 4.09 4.36 17.94
N ARG A 84 4.29 4.40 19.27
CA ARG A 84 4.67 3.24 20.03
C ARG A 84 3.58 2.92 21.03
N GLU A 85 3.45 1.64 21.31
CA GLU A 85 2.48 1.19 22.31
C GLU A 85 2.80 1.85 23.64
N GLY A 86 1.76 2.44 24.26
CA GLY A 86 1.91 3.09 25.55
C GLY A 86 2.33 4.54 25.52
N GLU A 87 2.63 5.10 24.34
CA GLU A 87 2.95 6.51 24.24
C GLU A 87 1.70 7.35 24.13
N ASN A 88 1.74 8.50 24.79
CA ASN A 88 0.70 9.53 24.67
C ASN A 88 1.19 10.63 23.74
N GLN A 89 0.35 11.04 22.84
CA GLN A 89 0.66 12.10 21.89
C GLN A 89 -0.13 13.36 22.20
#